data_a96aaab06051f55c4dbbebfbbe3c1dbe
#
_entry.id   a96aaab06051f55c4dbbebfbbe3c1dbe
#
_cell.length_a   1.000
_cell.length_b   1.000
_cell.length_c   1.000
_cell.angle_alpha   90.00
_cell.angle_beta   90.00
_cell.angle_gamma   90.00
#
_symmetry.space_group_name_H-M   'P 1'
#
loop_
_entity.id
_entity.type
_entity.pdbx_description
1 polymer ?
#
loop_
_entity_poly.entity_id
_entity_poly.type
_entity_poly.pdbx_seq_one_letter_code
_entity_poly.pdbx_strand_id
1 'polypeptide(L)'
;MKRKHIIIIVILLSVLVTLVIIHDMTRPLDFGTYNQEITINSNHKQYVFIVRKWGLAGNHEQIELITPARDTCVFYTNRLLYKKTSKGIIIIPPSKGVFVDENIQDICRKDTSIIIETMNNPDSTEYLFDNYKKMGYEKIETSVK
;
A
#
# COMPACT_ATOMS: atom_id res chain seq x y z
N MET A 1 33.01 -0.05 -37.92
CA MET A 1 32.85 0.67 -36.61
C MET A 1 34.04 0.32 -35.73
N LYS A 2 34.76 1.33 -35.14
CA LYS A 2 35.96 1.04 -34.30
C LYS A 2 35.51 0.38 -32.99
N ARG A 3 36.25 -0.64 -32.56
CA ARG A 3 35.94 -1.45 -31.33
C ARG A 3 35.61 -0.60 -30.10
N LYS A 4 36.24 0.57 -29.98
CA LYS A 4 35.94 1.56 -28.92
C LYS A 4 34.52 2.10 -28.91
N HIS A 5 33.91 2.30 -30.09
CA HIS A 5 32.53 2.81 -30.18
C HIS A 5 31.51 1.77 -29.76
N ILE A 6 31.77 0.48 -30.05
CA ILE A 6 30.90 -0.62 -29.61
C ILE A 6 30.88 -0.71 -28.09
N ILE A 7 32.07 -0.61 -27.45
CA ILE A 7 32.17 -0.66 -25.97
C ILE A 7 31.42 0.51 -25.33
N ILE A 8 31.54 1.72 -25.87
CA ILE A 8 30.83 2.89 -25.36
C ILE A 8 29.31 2.72 -25.49
N ILE A 9 28.82 2.21 -26.61
CA ILE A 9 27.40 1.97 -26.83
C ILE A 9 26.87 0.91 -25.82
N VAL A 10 27.60 -0.17 -25.58
CA VAL A 10 27.20 -1.20 -24.61
C VAL A 10 27.14 -0.64 -23.19
N ILE A 11 28.11 0.19 -22.79
CA ILE A 11 28.11 0.83 -21.48
C ILE A 11 26.89 1.79 -21.34
N LEU A 12 26.64 2.61 -22.33
CA LEU A 12 25.50 3.54 -22.31
C LEU A 12 24.18 2.79 -22.24
N LEU A 13 24.03 1.69 -22.97
CA LEU A 13 22.83 0.85 -22.94
C LEU A 13 22.64 0.20 -21.57
N SER A 14 23.72 -0.30 -20.94
CA SER A 14 23.63 -0.90 -19.61
C SER A 14 23.23 0.13 -18.55
N VAL A 15 23.79 1.35 -18.59
CA VAL A 15 23.41 2.45 -17.69
C VAL A 15 21.96 2.83 -17.88
N LEU A 16 21.48 2.94 -19.14
CA LEU A 16 20.09 3.26 -19.43
C LEU A 16 19.13 2.22 -18.87
N VAL A 17 19.43 0.93 -19.08
CA VAL A 17 18.61 -0.18 -18.53
C VAL A 17 18.60 -0.14 -17.00
N THR A 18 19.74 0.12 -16.36
CA THR A 18 19.81 0.23 -14.91
C THR A 18 18.96 1.40 -14.39
N LEU A 19 19.01 2.56 -15.06
CA LEU A 19 18.19 3.72 -14.70
C LEU A 19 16.70 3.45 -14.85
N VAL A 20 16.28 2.74 -15.90
CA VAL A 20 14.89 2.35 -16.11
C VAL A 20 14.42 1.42 -14.99
N ILE A 21 15.22 0.43 -14.61
CA ILE A 21 14.90 -0.49 -13.51
C ILE A 21 14.78 0.26 -12.19
N ILE A 22 15.72 1.14 -11.87
CA ILE A 22 15.67 1.96 -10.65
C ILE A 22 14.42 2.84 -10.65
N HIS A 23 14.11 3.48 -11.77
CA HIS A 23 12.92 4.31 -11.89
C HIS A 23 11.62 3.52 -11.68
N ASP A 24 11.53 2.31 -12.26
CA ASP A 24 10.37 1.42 -12.06
C ASP A 24 10.24 0.94 -10.60
N MET A 25 11.36 0.74 -9.92
CA MET A 25 11.37 0.35 -8.50
C MET A 25 11.01 1.49 -7.54
N THR A 26 11.20 2.75 -7.93
CA THR A 26 11.05 3.90 -7.03
C THR A 26 9.78 4.72 -7.25
N ARG A 27 9.10 4.54 -8.38
CA ARG A 27 7.88 5.28 -8.70
C ARG A 27 6.81 4.35 -9.27
N PRO A 28 5.55 4.49 -8.83
CA PRO A 28 4.44 3.82 -9.50
C PRO A 28 4.34 4.39 -10.93
N LEU A 29 4.73 3.57 -11.90
CA LEU A 29 4.54 3.89 -13.32
C LEU A 29 3.13 3.47 -13.72
N ASP A 30 2.43 4.35 -14.45
CA ASP A 30 1.07 4.09 -14.97
C ASP A 30 1.01 3.03 -16.09
N PHE A 31 2.07 2.26 -16.28
CA PHE A 31 2.12 1.17 -17.25
C PHE A 31 1.48 -0.09 -16.66
N GLY A 32 0.17 -0.22 -16.85
CA GLY A 32 -0.58 -1.39 -16.40
C GLY A 32 -0.75 -1.47 -14.87
N THR A 33 -0.74 -0.34 -14.19
CA THR A 33 -1.05 -0.28 -12.76
C THR A 33 -2.50 -0.63 -12.53
N TYR A 34 -2.72 -1.61 -11.68
CA TYR A 34 -4.04 -1.87 -11.14
C TYR A 34 -4.32 -0.85 -10.05
N ASN A 35 -5.38 -0.08 -10.25
CA ASN A 35 -5.90 0.86 -9.25
C ASN A 35 -7.35 0.52 -8.96
N GLN A 36 -7.67 0.22 -7.71
CA GLN A 36 -9.03 0.03 -7.25
C GLN A 36 -9.34 1.02 -6.14
N GLU A 37 -10.43 1.73 -6.30
CA GLU A 37 -10.96 2.63 -5.27
C GLU A 37 -12.09 1.94 -4.51
N ILE A 38 -12.01 1.96 -3.17
CA ILE A 38 -13.01 1.41 -2.28
C ILE A 38 -13.46 2.52 -1.33
N THR A 39 -14.68 2.95 -1.45
CA THR A 39 -15.25 3.99 -0.58
C THR A 39 -16.01 3.36 0.60
N ILE A 40 -15.68 3.79 1.81
CA ILE A 40 -16.28 3.33 3.05
C ILE A 40 -16.91 4.52 3.78
N ASN A 41 -18.16 4.39 4.10
CA ASN A 41 -18.87 5.37 4.93
C ASN A 41 -19.02 4.83 6.36
N SER A 42 -18.55 5.60 7.34
CA SER A 42 -18.69 5.29 8.77
C SER A 42 -18.84 6.58 9.57
N ASN A 43 -19.81 6.62 10.46
CA ASN A 43 -20.09 7.80 11.32
C ASN A 43 -20.18 9.13 10.55
N HIS A 44 -20.96 9.18 9.47
CA HIS A 44 -21.11 10.36 8.58
C HIS A 44 -19.80 10.85 7.94
N LYS A 45 -18.72 10.08 8.01
CA LYS A 45 -17.43 10.36 7.39
C LYS A 45 -17.17 9.39 6.25
N GLN A 46 -16.51 9.88 5.21
CA GLN A 46 -16.11 9.09 4.06
C GLN A 46 -14.60 8.80 4.11
N TYR A 47 -14.25 7.56 3.95
CA TYR A 47 -12.89 7.06 3.86
C TYR A 47 -12.71 6.41 2.50
N VAL A 48 -11.66 6.76 1.77
CA VAL A 48 -11.39 6.19 0.46
C VAL A 48 -10.09 5.42 0.48
N PHE A 49 -10.16 4.13 0.22
CA PHE A 49 -8.98 3.29 0.05
C PHE A 49 -8.66 3.17 -1.43
N ILE A 50 -7.42 3.46 -1.79
CA ILE A 50 -6.89 3.26 -3.14
C ILE A 50 -5.88 2.12 -3.06
N VAL A 51 -6.22 1.01 -3.69
CA VAL A 51 -5.33 -0.15 -3.80
C VAL A 51 -4.52 0.02 -5.07
N ARG A 52 -3.19 0.04 -4.94
CA ARG A 52 -2.27 0.19 -6.07
C ARG A 52 -1.33 -1.00 -6.19
N LYS A 53 -1.08 -1.37 -7.44
CA LYS A 53 -0.11 -2.42 -7.78
C LYS A 53 0.66 -1.97 -9.01
N TRP A 54 1.99 -1.99 -8.94
CA TRP A 54 2.86 -1.55 -10.03
C TRP A 54 4.16 -2.37 -10.10
N GLY A 55 5.04 -2.02 -11.04
CA GLY A 55 6.32 -2.70 -11.27
C GLY A 55 6.27 -3.78 -12.32
N LEU A 56 7.47 -4.24 -12.73
CA LEU A 56 7.70 -5.24 -13.78
C LEU A 56 7.11 -6.59 -13.41
N ALA A 57 6.06 -6.94 -13.17
CA ALA A 57 5.34 -8.14 -12.75
C ALA A 57 4.35 -7.83 -11.61
N GLY A 58 4.06 -6.55 -11.36
CA GLY A 58 3.16 -6.14 -10.30
C GLY A 58 3.65 -6.57 -8.91
N ASN A 59 4.96 -6.50 -8.69
CA ASN A 59 5.60 -6.93 -7.44
C ASN A 59 5.61 -5.85 -6.35
N HIS A 60 5.17 -4.63 -6.68
CA HIS A 60 4.97 -3.56 -5.71
C HIS A 60 3.48 -3.37 -5.43
N GLU A 61 3.14 -3.33 -4.17
CA GLU A 61 1.76 -3.22 -3.72
C GLU A 61 1.67 -2.21 -2.58
N GLN A 62 0.66 -1.34 -2.65
CA GLN A 62 0.35 -0.43 -1.55
C GLN A 62 -1.15 -0.19 -1.47
N ILE A 63 -1.59 0.17 -0.27
CA ILE A 63 -2.94 0.63 0.00
C ILE A 63 -2.84 2.04 0.58
N GLU A 64 -3.46 2.99 -0.08
CA GLU A 64 -3.58 4.37 0.39
C GLU A 64 -4.95 4.56 1.02
N LEU A 65 -5.00 5.23 2.16
CA LEU A 65 -6.23 5.71 2.76
C LEU A 65 -6.30 7.23 2.66
N ILE A 66 -7.28 7.74 1.97
CA ILE A 66 -7.64 9.17 2.01
C ILE A 66 -8.61 9.36 3.16
N THR A 67 -8.21 10.18 4.13
CA THR A 67 -9.00 10.49 5.32
C THR A 67 -10.12 11.49 5.00
N PRO A 68 -11.11 11.64 5.87
CA PRO A 68 -12.13 12.72 5.72
C PRO A 68 -11.54 14.13 5.66
N ALA A 69 -10.37 14.35 6.27
CA ALA A 69 -9.63 15.61 6.20
C ALA A 69 -8.83 15.77 4.89
N ARG A 70 -8.89 14.79 3.98
CA ARG A 70 -8.13 14.71 2.72
C ARG A 70 -6.61 14.47 2.90
N ASP A 71 -6.18 14.06 4.06
CA ASP A 71 -4.82 13.56 4.26
C ASP A 71 -4.70 12.14 3.70
N THR A 72 -3.50 11.77 3.26
CA THR A 72 -3.24 10.43 2.70
C THR A 72 -2.34 9.63 3.62
N CYS A 73 -2.81 8.45 4.01
CA CYS A 73 -2.07 7.45 4.76
C CYS A 73 -1.64 6.32 3.82
N VAL A 74 -0.38 5.97 3.77
CA VAL A 74 0.15 4.94 2.87
C VAL A 74 0.58 3.70 3.65
N PHE A 75 0.09 2.55 3.23
CA PHE A 75 0.44 1.23 3.77
C PHE A 75 1.11 0.41 2.67
N TYR A 76 2.38 0.07 2.84
CA TYR A 76 3.12 -0.80 1.92
C TYR A 76 2.76 -2.26 2.17
N THR A 77 1.58 -2.65 1.75
CA THR A 77 1.03 -3.99 1.92
C THR A 77 0.03 -4.32 0.83
N ASN A 78 -0.19 -5.60 0.63
CA ASN A 78 -1.20 -6.12 -0.28
C ASN A 78 -2.55 -6.40 0.40
N ARG A 79 -2.65 -6.28 1.71
CA ARG A 79 -3.89 -6.56 2.46
C ARG A 79 -3.99 -5.75 3.74
N LEU A 80 -5.20 -5.32 4.06
CA LEU A 80 -5.57 -4.67 5.32
C LEU A 80 -6.89 -5.24 5.81
N LEU A 81 -7.07 -5.27 7.12
CA LEU A 81 -8.39 -5.42 7.72
C LEU A 81 -8.88 -4.06 8.21
N TYR A 82 -10.19 -3.84 8.10
CA TYR A 82 -10.83 -2.69 8.70
C TYR A 82 -12.14 -3.06 9.36
N LYS A 83 -12.56 -2.24 10.33
CA LYS A 83 -13.83 -2.36 11.01
C LYS A 83 -14.45 -1.00 11.20
N LYS A 84 -15.74 -0.85 10.85
CA LYS A 84 -16.51 0.35 11.14
C LYS A 84 -16.87 0.43 12.61
N THR A 85 -16.76 1.62 13.17
CA THR A 85 -17.11 1.87 14.57
C THR A 85 -18.02 3.09 14.68
N SER A 86 -18.59 3.30 15.85
CA SER A 86 -19.39 4.51 16.12
C SER A 86 -18.59 5.81 16.05
N LYS A 87 -17.25 5.74 16.12
CA LYS A 87 -16.36 6.91 16.07
C LYS A 87 -15.65 7.08 14.73
N GLY A 88 -15.62 6.04 13.87
CA GLY A 88 -14.90 6.05 12.61
C GLY A 88 -14.51 4.64 12.17
N ILE A 89 -13.23 4.40 11.89
CA ILE A 89 -12.72 3.09 11.46
C ILE A 89 -11.52 2.65 12.28
N ILE A 90 -11.41 1.32 12.47
CA ILE A 90 -10.20 0.66 12.96
C ILE A 90 -9.54 0.00 11.77
N ILE A 91 -8.22 0.11 11.67
CA ILE A 91 -7.40 -0.49 10.61
C ILE A 91 -6.36 -1.39 11.25
N ILE A 92 -6.23 -2.61 10.73
CA ILE A 92 -5.22 -3.57 11.18
C ILE A 92 -4.37 -3.99 9.97
N PRO A 93 -3.11 -3.58 9.92
CA PRO A 93 -2.15 -4.08 8.94
C PRO A 93 -1.68 -5.49 9.30
N PRO A 94 -1.19 -6.29 8.33
CA PRO A 94 -0.85 -7.70 8.54
C PRO A 94 0.39 -7.92 9.42
N SER A 95 1.24 -6.92 9.60
CA SER A 95 2.40 -7.00 10.50
C SER A 95 2.93 -5.62 10.87
N LYS A 96 3.79 -5.54 11.89
CA LYS A 96 4.52 -4.32 12.24
C LYS A 96 5.51 -3.86 11.17
N GLY A 97 5.99 -4.76 10.33
CA GLY A 97 6.93 -4.48 9.24
C GLY A 97 6.27 -3.92 7.98
N VAL A 98 4.97 -3.76 7.98
CA VAL A 98 4.25 -2.99 6.98
C VAL A 98 4.48 -1.52 7.32
N PHE A 99 5.59 -1.02 6.84
CA PHE A 99 6.08 0.31 7.12
C PHE A 99 5.09 1.35 6.61
N VAL A 100 4.32 1.85 7.53
CA VAL A 100 3.88 3.22 7.45
C VAL A 100 5.13 4.02 7.79
N ASP A 101 5.65 4.83 6.87
CA ASP A 101 6.66 5.83 7.18
C ASP A 101 6.24 6.54 8.48
N GLU A 102 7.14 6.70 9.45
CA GLU A 102 6.80 7.27 10.77
C GLU A 102 6.09 8.62 10.63
N ASN A 103 6.49 9.43 9.65
CA ASN A 103 5.83 10.71 9.33
C ASN A 103 4.38 10.53 8.84
N ILE A 104 4.10 9.46 8.10
CA ILE A 104 2.75 9.14 7.60
C ILE A 104 1.88 8.58 8.72
N GLN A 105 2.46 7.81 9.66
CA GLN A 105 1.74 7.39 10.88
C GLN A 105 1.22 8.57 11.67
N ASP A 106 2.01 9.62 11.80
CA ASP A 106 1.61 10.82 12.54
C ASP A 106 0.46 11.56 11.86
N ILE A 107 0.40 11.60 10.53
CA ILE A 107 -0.72 12.17 9.77
C ILE A 107 -1.99 11.35 10.03
N CYS A 108 -1.92 10.02 9.93
CA CYS A 108 -3.07 9.14 10.18
C CYS A 108 -3.57 9.22 11.62
N ARG A 109 -2.67 9.36 12.60
CA ARG A 109 -3.00 9.44 14.02
C ARG A 109 -3.61 10.78 14.42
N LYS A 110 -3.42 11.83 13.63
CA LYS A 110 -4.07 13.13 13.87
C LYS A 110 -5.59 13.09 13.68
N ASP A 111 -6.10 12.23 12.79
CA ASP A 111 -7.53 12.01 12.66
C ASP A 111 -8.01 11.03 13.72
N THR A 112 -8.62 11.54 14.79
CA THR A 112 -9.15 10.75 15.91
C THR A 112 -10.24 9.75 15.51
N SER A 113 -10.72 9.81 14.29
CA SER A 113 -11.68 8.85 13.74
C SER A 113 -11.03 7.62 13.11
N ILE A 114 -9.69 7.60 13.05
CA ILE A 114 -8.90 6.48 12.53
C ILE A 114 -8.07 5.91 13.67
N ILE A 115 -8.23 4.62 13.92
CA ILE A 115 -7.43 3.87 14.88
C ILE A 115 -6.63 2.84 14.11
N ILE A 116 -5.30 2.91 14.19
CA ILE A 116 -4.41 1.88 13.62
C ILE A 116 -3.95 0.98 14.75
N GLU A 117 -4.39 -0.26 14.71
CA GLU A 117 -4.01 -1.29 15.67
C GLU A 117 -2.93 -2.19 15.05
N THR A 118 -1.77 -2.25 15.67
CA THR A 118 -0.70 -3.19 15.28
C THR A 118 -0.62 -4.32 16.27
N MET A 119 -0.73 -5.55 15.80
CA MET A 119 -0.55 -6.72 16.63
C MET A 119 0.93 -7.03 16.83
N ASN A 120 1.31 -7.36 18.07
CA ASN A 120 2.70 -7.67 18.42
C ASN A 120 3.07 -9.12 18.11
N ASN A 121 2.08 -10.01 18.03
CA ASN A 121 2.26 -11.44 17.80
C ASN A 121 1.84 -11.80 16.37
N PRO A 122 2.76 -12.33 15.53
CA PRO A 122 2.43 -12.76 14.17
C PRO A 122 1.32 -13.79 14.12
N ASP A 123 1.33 -14.78 15.01
CA ASP A 123 0.33 -15.86 15.03
C ASP A 123 -1.09 -15.31 15.30
N SER A 124 -1.19 -14.32 16.19
CA SER A 124 -2.46 -13.65 16.48
C SER A 124 -2.95 -12.83 15.28
N THR A 125 -2.03 -12.23 14.53
CA THR A 125 -2.34 -11.48 13.32
C THR A 125 -2.85 -12.43 12.23
N GLU A 126 -2.16 -13.52 11.98
CA GLU A 126 -2.56 -14.52 10.98
C GLU A 126 -3.92 -15.13 11.32
N TYR A 127 -4.12 -15.53 12.58
CA TYR A 127 -5.42 -16.01 13.05
C TYR A 127 -6.54 -14.99 12.80
N LEU A 128 -6.29 -13.70 13.04
CA LEU A 128 -7.27 -12.64 12.77
C LEU A 128 -7.57 -12.52 11.28
N PHE A 129 -6.54 -12.55 10.43
CA PHE A 129 -6.70 -12.47 8.98
C PHE A 129 -7.45 -13.67 8.40
N ASP A 130 -7.33 -14.85 9.00
CA ASP A 130 -8.07 -16.05 8.58
C ASP A 130 -9.51 -16.05 9.07
N ASN A 131 -9.79 -15.40 10.20
CA ASN A 131 -11.10 -15.38 10.83
C ASN A 131 -11.79 -14.00 10.83
N TYR A 132 -11.33 -13.07 10.01
CA TYR A 132 -11.72 -11.65 10.04
C TYR A 132 -13.21 -11.41 9.99
N LYS A 133 -13.97 -12.17 9.15
CA LYS A 133 -15.42 -12.03 9.03
C LYS A 133 -16.14 -12.38 10.33
N LYS A 134 -15.72 -13.45 11.03
CA LYS A 134 -16.29 -13.88 12.31
C LYS A 134 -16.06 -12.84 13.41
N MET A 135 -14.96 -12.08 13.30
CA MET A 135 -14.59 -11.03 14.24
C MET A 135 -15.16 -9.65 13.86
N GLY A 136 -15.96 -9.59 12.80
CA GLY A 136 -16.62 -8.36 12.36
C GLY A 136 -15.73 -7.40 11.60
N TYR A 137 -14.65 -7.88 10.99
CA TYR A 137 -13.79 -7.12 10.11
C TYR A 137 -14.13 -7.36 8.64
N GLU A 138 -13.79 -6.40 7.81
CA GLU A 138 -13.78 -6.48 6.35
C GLU A 138 -12.33 -6.43 5.87
N LYS A 139 -12.05 -7.04 4.71
CA LYS A 139 -10.69 -7.12 4.15
C LYS A 139 -10.59 -6.31 2.86
N ILE A 140 -9.52 -5.53 2.76
CA ILE A 140 -9.05 -4.90 1.52
C ILE A 140 -7.82 -5.67 1.08
N GLU A 141 -7.79 -6.10 -0.16
CA GLU A 141 -6.72 -6.94 -0.71
C GLU A 141 -6.45 -6.60 -2.17
N THR A 142 -5.18 -6.60 -2.57
CA THR A 142 -4.75 -6.37 -3.96
C THR A 142 -4.91 -7.60 -4.86
N SER A 143 -5.73 -8.58 -4.48
CA SER A 143 -5.89 -9.80 -5.28
C SER A 143 -6.51 -9.46 -6.64
N VAL A 144 -5.68 -9.49 -7.66
CA VAL A 144 -6.15 -9.65 -9.04
C VAL A 144 -6.60 -11.11 -9.17
N LYS A 145 -7.89 -11.30 -9.43
CA LYS A 145 -8.37 -12.56 -9.99
C LYS A 145 -7.86 -12.73 -11.40
#